data_fa5f85b062f21e3b642b8b4d434b1a33
#
_entry.id   fa5f85b062f21e3b642b8b4d434b1a33
#
_cell.length_a   1.000
_cell.length_b   1.000
_cell.length_c   1.000
_cell.angle_alpha   90.00
_cell.angle_beta   90.00
_cell.angle_gamma   90.00
#
_symmetry.space_group_name_H-M   'P 1'
#
loop_
_entity.id
_entity.type
_entity.pdbx_description
1 polymer ?
#
loop_
_entity_poly.entity_id
_entity_poly.type
_entity_poly.pdbx_seq_one_letter_code
_entity_poly.pdbx_strand_id
1 'polypeptide(L)'
;YTISGCLLNEALQSKEEFTPEMQKEIDDWFDQQPDFLPQTDSLSQRTNVVVILCESLESWVLERKVEGKELTPHINQLLKDSTTLYAPHVLTQVKGGRSIDCQLLLNAGMLPIANGCYAVLYPNNNFYTLTKAVTEGNERNATLLTVDKEVTWNQGMVAKAFGIGTIFSKDSWVLDEKVGSRKKLGDVSFMKQSVEKIKKNVVRMSPNNNYLQFVTYSGHNPFKLPEALQQIHFKGDYPERMRDYMTMAHYTDKAIGIIVDYLKSRPDYENTLVVIT
;
A
#
# COMPACT_ATOMS: atom_id res chain seq x y z
N TYR A 1 -8.92 -12.77 -29.51
CA TYR A 1 -8.57 -11.38 -29.86
C TYR A 1 -7.13 -11.37 -30.33
N THR A 2 -6.89 -10.88 -31.56
CA THR A 2 -5.53 -10.63 -32.06
C THR A 2 -5.03 -9.28 -31.52
N ILE A 3 -3.72 -9.07 -31.49
CA ILE A 3 -3.10 -7.78 -31.08
C ILE A 3 -3.68 -6.65 -31.95
N SER A 4 -3.84 -6.87 -33.26
CA SER A 4 -4.44 -5.91 -34.18
C SER A 4 -5.91 -5.61 -33.86
N GLY A 5 -6.68 -6.59 -33.38
CA GLY A 5 -8.06 -6.38 -32.94
C GLY A 5 -8.17 -5.57 -31.66
N CYS A 6 -7.23 -5.74 -30.73
CA CYS A 6 -7.16 -4.91 -29.52
C CYS A 6 -6.81 -3.46 -29.86
N LEU A 7 -5.81 -3.23 -30.71
CA LEU A 7 -5.40 -1.89 -31.13
C LEU A 7 -6.51 -1.18 -31.93
N LEU A 8 -7.21 -1.92 -32.79
CA LEU A 8 -8.35 -1.36 -33.54
C LEU A 8 -9.50 -1.00 -32.60
N ASN A 9 -9.79 -1.85 -31.63
CA ASN A 9 -10.83 -1.58 -30.64
C ASN A 9 -10.48 -0.36 -29.76
N GLU A 10 -9.22 -0.22 -29.34
CA GLU A 10 -8.75 0.97 -28.61
C GLU A 10 -8.83 2.24 -29.48
N ALA A 11 -8.50 2.13 -30.78
CA ALA A 11 -8.58 3.25 -31.70
C ALA A 11 -10.02 3.65 -32.04
N LEU A 12 -10.96 2.69 -32.00
CA LEU A 12 -12.39 2.91 -32.24
C LEU A 12 -13.17 3.28 -30.97
N GLN A 13 -12.62 3.06 -29.78
CA GLN A 13 -13.21 3.61 -28.56
C GLN A 13 -13.06 5.14 -28.65
N SER A 14 -14.16 5.82 -28.99
CA SER A 14 -14.23 7.28 -28.87
C SER A 14 -13.86 7.61 -27.42
N LYS A 15 -12.85 8.46 -27.21
CA LYS A 15 -12.66 9.11 -25.92
C LYS A 15 -13.91 9.96 -25.72
N GLU A 16 -14.78 9.55 -24.83
CA GLU A 16 -15.88 10.40 -24.41
C GLU A 16 -15.27 11.70 -23.89
N GLU A 17 -15.55 12.79 -24.54
CA GLU A 17 -15.15 14.11 -24.03
C GLU A 17 -15.99 14.40 -22.80
N PHE A 18 -15.34 14.84 -21.74
CA PHE A 18 -16.00 15.21 -20.50
C PHE A 18 -16.82 16.47 -20.76
N THR A 19 -18.14 16.38 -20.64
CA THR A 19 -19.05 17.48 -20.97
C THR A 19 -19.49 18.27 -19.73
N PRO A 20 -19.96 19.52 -19.88
CA PRO A 20 -20.55 20.26 -18.77
C PRO A 20 -21.75 19.55 -18.13
N GLU A 21 -22.50 18.77 -18.89
CA GLU A 21 -23.63 17.97 -18.40
C GLU A 21 -23.13 16.86 -17.47
N MET A 22 -22.04 16.16 -17.83
CA MET A 22 -21.41 15.15 -16.99
C MET A 22 -20.87 15.78 -15.69
N GLN A 23 -20.29 16.99 -15.76
CA GLN A 23 -19.85 17.69 -14.56
C GLN A 23 -21.05 17.98 -13.65
N LYS A 24 -22.14 18.48 -14.23
CA LYS A 24 -23.36 18.77 -13.45
C LYS A 24 -23.94 17.52 -12.78
N GLU A 25 -23.97 16.37 -13.48
CA GLU A 25 -24.43 15.12 -12.90
C GLU A 25 -23.58 14.70 -11.69
N ILE A 26 -22.25 14.91 -11.76
CA ILE A 26 -21.32 14.62 -10.68
C ILE A 26 -21.57 15.58 -9.51
N ASP A 27 -21.70 16.88 -9.78
CA ASP A 27 -21.94 17.88 -8.75
C ASP A 27 -23.30 17.61 -8.06
N ASP A 28 -24.36 17.37 -8.82
CA ASP A 28 -25.69 17.01 -8.32
C ASP A 28 -25.65 15.72 -7.47
N TRP A 29 -24.81 14.75 -7.83
CA TRP A 29 -24.62 13.53 -7.03
C TRP A 29 -23.94 13.81 -5.70
N PHE A 30 -22.88 14.63 -5.68
CA PHE A 30 -22.21 15.02 -4.45
C PHE A 30 -23.12 15.84 -3.53
N ASP A 31 -23.90 16.76 -4.07
CA ASP A 31 -24.85 17.59 -3.31
C ASP A 31 -25.97 16.76 -2.65
N GLN A 32 -26.29 15.58 -3.22
CA GLN A 32 -27.28 14.66 -2.66
C GLN A 32 -26.69 13.71 -1.59
N GLN A 33 -25.36 13.65 -1.45
CA GLN A 33 -24.76 12.83 -0.42
C GLN A 33 -24.91 13.50 0.93
N PRO A 34 -25.28 12.74 1.98
CA PRO A 34 -25.26 13.29 3.33
C PRO A 34 -23.83 13.68 3.70
N ASP A 35 -23.69 14.79 4.42
CA ASP A 35 -22.41 15.19 5.01
C ASP A 35 -21.90 14.09 5.94
N PHE A 36 -21.08 13.19 5.38
CA PHE A 36 -20.38 12.16 6.13
C PHE A 36 -19.17 12.70 6.88
N LEU A 37 -19.00 14.00 6.97
CA LEU A 37 -17.97 14.57 7.81
C LEU A 37 -18.33 14.23 9.26
N PRO A 38 -17.63 13.25 9.89
CA PRO A 38 -17.79 13.10 11.31
C PRO A 38 -17.49 14.45 11.93
N GLN A 39 -18.31 14.91 12.86
CA GLN A 39 -17.98 16.06 13.68
C GLN A 39 -16.77 15.68 14.54
N THR A 40 -15.60 15.79 13.96
CA THR A 40 -14.34 15.45 14.61
C THR A 40 -13.74 16.70 15.22
N ASP A 41 -14.36 17.20 16.26
CA ASP A 41 -13.77 18.23 17.13
C ASP A 41 -12.51 17.71 17.86
N SER A 42 -12.16 16.43 17.67
CA SER A 42 -11.12 15.75 18.44
C SER A 42 -9.95 15.19 17.63
N LEU A 43 -9.95 15.24 16.30
CA LEU A 43 -8.77 14.86 15.56
C LEU A 43 -7.71 15.96 15.73
N SER A 44 -6.63 15.58 16.38
CA SER A 44 -5.41 16.39 16.47
C SER A 44 -5.07 16.95 15.08
N GLN A 45 -4.88 18.25 14.96
CA GLN A 45 -4.51 18.93 13.70
C GLN A 45 -3.14 18.53 13.17
N ARG A 46 -2.49 17.52 13.76
CA ARG A 46 -1.09 17.16 13.52
C ARG A 46 -0.93 15.66 13.52
N THR A 47 -1.59 14.98 12.60
CA THR A 47 -1.54 13.52 12.52
C THR A 47 -0.51 13.09 11.48
N ASN A 48 0.42 12.24 11.88
CA ASN A 48 1.23 11.48 10.94
C ASN A 48 0.43 10.27 10.43
N VAL A 49 0.56 9.95 9.16
CA VAL A 49 -0.05 8.77 8.57
C VAL A 49 1.04 7.89 7.97
N VAL A 50 1.09 6.64 8.39
CA VAL A 50 1.96 5.61 7.85
C VAL A 50 1.11 4.50 7.28
N VAL A 51 1.18 4.31 5.97
CA VAL A 51 0.45 3.27 5.24
C VAL A 51 1.41 2.14 4.88
N ILE A 52 1.04 0.91 5.20
CA ILE A 52 1.76 -0.30 4.81
C ILE A 52 0.83 -1.10 3.90
N LEU A 53 1.04 -0.97 2.58
CA LEU A 53 0.33 -1.73 1.57
C LEU A 53 1.01 -3.07 1.42
N CYS A 54 0.38 -4.11 1.96
CA CYS A 54 0.91 -5.46 1.99
C CYS A 54 0.49 -6.25 0.75
N GLU A 55 1.44 -6.57 -0.12
CA GLU A 55 1.16 -7.33 -1.33
C GLU A 55 0.54 -8.69 -0.99
N SER A 56 -0.68 -8.93 -1.48
CA SER A 56 -1.41 -10.20 -1.38
C SER A 56 -1.61 -10.74 0.04
N LEU A 57 -1.61 -9.91 1.07
CA LEU A 57 -1.90 -10.35 2.44
C LEU A 57 -3.41 -10.46 2.62
N GLU A 58 -3.90 -11.67 2.85
CA GLU A 58 -5.32 -11.97 3.03
C GLU A 58 -5.67 -12.14 4.52
N SER A 59 -6.87 -11.71 4.91
CA SER A 59 -7.32 -11.72 6.32
C SER A 59 -7.41 -13.12 6.95
N TRP A 60 -7.54 -14.19 6.17
CA TRP A 60 -7.67 -15.55 6.72
C TRP A 60 -6.43 -16.05 7.47
N VAL A 61 -5.25 -15.45 7.25
CA VAL A 61 -4.02 -15.80 7.98
C VAL A 61 -3.94 -15.13 9.36
N LEU A 62 -4.74 -14.07 9.58
CA LEU A 62 -4.76 -13.34 10.85
C LEU A 62 -5.38 -14.22 11.93
N GLU A 63 -4.81 -14.16 13.14
CA GLU A 63 -5.22 -14.99 14.30
C GLU A 63 -5.18 -16.50 14.02
N ARG A 64 -4.65 -16.94 12.87
CA ARG A 64 -4.57 -18.34 12.48
C ARG A 64 -3.33 -19.01 13.06
N LYS A 65 -3.57 -20.21 13.64
CA LYS A 65 -2.50 -21.12 14.02
C LYS A 65 -2.54 -22.36 13.11
N VAL A 66 -1.38 -22.76 12.61
CA VAL A 66 -1.19 -23.99 11.84
C VAL A 66 -0.06 -24.79 12.50
N GLU A 67 -0.30 -26.04 12.83
CA GLU A 67 0.63 -26.88 13.60
C GLU A 67 1.12 -26.21 14.91
N GLY A 68 0.22 -25.50 15.59
CA GLY A 68 0.53 -24.76 16.82
C GLY A 68 1.31 -23.45 16.64
N LYS A 69 1.66 -23.07 15.43
CA LYS A 69 2.44 -21.87 15.11
C LYS A 69 1.52 -20.76 14.60
N GLU A 70 1.64 -19.57 15.14
CA GLU A 70 0.91 -18.39 14.64
C GLU A 70 1.49 -17.96 13.28
N LEU A 71 0.60 -17.69 12.31
CA LEU A 71 1.03 -17.24 10.99
C LEU A 71 1.46 -15.77 11.02
N THR A 72 0.78 -14.94 11.80
CA THR A 72 0.97 -13.48 11.83
C THR A 72 1.06 -12.96 13.28
N PRO A 73 2.08 -13.35 14.05
CA PRO A 73 2.15 -13.02 15.47
C PRO A 73 2.24 -11.51 15.76
N HIS A 74 2.90 -10.71 14.90
CA HIS A 74 3.02 -9.26 15.11
C HIS A 74 1.68 -8.55 14.84
N ILE A 75 1.00 -8.87 13.75
CA ILE A 75 -0.34 -8.33 13.46
C ILE A 75 -1.34 -8.80 14.53
N ASN A 76 -1.30 -10.07 14.94
CA ASN A 76 -2.17 -10.61 15.98
C ASN A 76 -1.99 -9.87 17.32
N GLN A 77 -0.79 -9.38 17.61
CA GLN A 77 -0.55 -8.54 18.78
C GLN A 77 -1.19 -7.15 18.60
N LEU A 78 -1.13 -6.56 17.41
CA LEU A 78 -1.82 -5.30 17.12
C LEU A 78 -3.34 -5.43 17.25
N LEU A 79 -3.91 -6.54 16.80
CA LEU A 79 -5.36 -6.79 16.88
C LEU A 79 -5.88 -6.85 18.33
N LYS A 80 -5.00 -7.09 19.32
CA LYS A 80 -5.34 -7.09 20.75
C LYS A 80 -5.21 -5.70 21.38
N ASP A 81 -4.65 -4.74 20.67
CA ASP A 81 -4.49 -3.36 21.17
C ASP A 81 -5.85 -2.65 21.10
N SER A 82 -6.28 -2.02 22.20
CA SER A 82 -7.57 -1.33 22.29
C SER A 82 -7.66 -0.10 21.37
N THR A 83 -6.54 0.37 20.83
CA THR A 83 -6.49 1.49 19.88
C THR A 83 -6.57 1.01 18.42
N THR A 84 -6.64 -0.30 18.18
CA THR A 84 -6.71 -0.87 16.83
C THR A 84 -8.17 -0.97 16.35
N LEU A 85 -8.43 -0.40 15.19
CA LEU A 85 -9.66 -0.66 14.43
C LEU A 85 -9.38 -1.75 13.40
N TYR A 86 -10.12 -2.85 13.46
CA TYR A 86 -10.01 -3.96 12.51
C TYR A 86 -11.29 -4.11 11.67
N ALA A 87 -11.13 -4.12 10.36
CA ALA A 87 -12.22 -4.35 9.41
C ALA A 87 -12.02 -5.70 8.69
N PRO A 88 -12.59 -6.81 9.21
CA PRO A 88 -12.30 -8.17 8.74
C PRO A 88 -12.93 -8.53 7.38
N HIS A 89 -13.90 -7.77 6.92
CA HIS A 89 -14.72 -8.09 5.74
C HIS A 89 -14.52 -7.11 4.57
N VAL A 90 -13.35 -6.48 4.50
CA VAL A 90 -13.02 -5.62 3.36
C VAL A 90 -12.69 -6.48 2.15
N LEU A 91 -13.47 -6.32 1.08
CA LEU A 91 -13.21 -6.98 -0.20
C LEU A 91 -12.37 -6.07 -1.08
N THR A 92 -11.41 -6.68 -1.77
CA THR A 92 -10.60 -5.94 -2.75
C THR A 92 -11.47 -5.35 -3.86
N GLN A 93 -11.22 -4.09 -4.19
CA GLN A 93 -11.88 -3.36 -5.27
C GLN A 93 -10.95 -3.10 -6.46
N VAL A 94 -9.74 -3.67 -6.45
CA VAL A 94 -8.77 -3.48 -7.52
C VAL A 94 -9.24 -4.11 -8.84
N LYS A 95 -8.80 -3.54 -9.95
CA LYS A 95 -9.08 -3.96 -11.33
C LYS A 95 -7.76 -4.29 -12.06
N GLY A 96 -7.62 -3.83 -13.29
CA GLY A 96 -6.45 -4.08 -14.13
C GLY A 96 -5.12 -3.54 -13.59
N GLY A 97 -5.14 -2.49 -12.78
CA GLY A 97 -3.96 -1.91 -12.15
C GLY A 97 -3.46 -2.65 -10.91
N ARG A 98 -4.28 -3.51 -10.30
CA ARG A 98 -3.90 -4.31 -9.12
C ARG A 98 -3.36 -3.43 -7.97
N SER A 99 -2.09 -3.60 -7.56
CA SER A 99 -1.50 -2.85 -6.44
C SER A 99 -1.49 -1.33 -6.66
N ILE A 100 -1.38 -0.85 -7.91
CA ILE A 100 -1.48 0.59 -8.18
C ILE A 100 -2.92 1.10 -8.03
N ASP A 101 -3.93 0.26 -8.33
CA ASP A 101 -5.32 0.61 -8.06
C ASP A 101 -5.60 0.72 -6.56
N CYS A 102 -4.96 -0.12 -5.74
CA CYS A 102 -5.04 -0.01 -4.30
C CYS A 102 -4.48 1.34 -3.80
N GLN A 103 -3.42 1.85 -4.42
CA GLN A 103 -2.89 3.18 -4.10
C GLN A 103 -3.89 4.30 -4.45
N LEU A 104 -4.68 4.15 -5.53
CA LEU A 104 -5.76 5.10 -5.86
C LEU A 104 -6.86 5.06 -4.80
N LEU A 105 -7.32 3.87 -4.42
CA LEU A 105 -8.32 3.69 -3.37
C LEU A 105 -7.90 4.35 -2.06
N LEU A 106 -6.66 4.09 -1.63
CA LEU A 106 -6.13 4.62 -0.37
C LEU A 106 -5.91 6.13 -0.38
N ASN A 107 -5.37 6.66 -1.48
CA ASN A 107 -5.00 8.07 -1.53
C ASN A 107 -6.16 8.97 -1.95
N ALA A 108 -6.96 8.56 -2.91
CA ALA A 108 -8.00 9.41 -3.50
C ALA A 108 -9.43 8.98 -3.13
N GLY A 109 -9.62 7.83 -2.47
CA GLY A 109 -10.96 7.31 -2.17
C GLY A 109 -11.77 6.93 -3.43
N MET A 110 -11.12 6.79 -4.58
CA MET A 110 -11.77 6.55 -5.86
C MET A 110 -11.68 5.09 -6.27
N LEU A 111 -12.76 4.56 -6.85
CA LEU A 111 -12.73 3.25 -7.48
C LEU A 111 -11.90 3.28 -8.76
N PRO A 112 -11.15 2.19 -9.06
CA PRO A 112 -10.41 2.08 -10.30
C PRO A 112 -11.33 2.02 -11.52
N ILE A 113 -10.83 2.46 -12.67
CA ILE A 113 -11.53 2.36 -13.94
C ILE A 113 -11.85 0.91 -14.31
N ALA A 114 -12.97 0.70 -14.98
CA ALA A 114 -13.45 -0.65 -15.32
C ALA A 114 -12.50 -1.38 -16.29
N ASN A 115 -11.94 -0.68 -17.26
CA ASN A 115 -11.08 -1.23 -18.30
C ASN A 115 -9.71 -0.55 -18.29
N GLY A 116 -8.64 -1.35 -18.33
CA GLY A 116 -7.27 -0.85 -18.33
C GLY A 116 -6.75 -0.54 -16.93
N CYS A 117 -5.81 0.39 -16.87
CA CYS A 117 -5.16 0.84 -15.62
C CYS A 117 -5.07 2.37 -15.63
N TYR A 118 -5.61 3.02 -14.62
CA TYR A 118 -5.62 4.48 -14.53
C TYR A 118 -4.21 5.07 -14.56
N ALA A 119 -3.26 4.40 -13.94
CA ALA A 119 -1.87 4.85 -13.87
C ALA A 119 -1.18 4.86 -15.25
N VAL A 120 -1.69 4.10 -16.22
CA VAL A 120 -1.21 4.09 -17.59
C VAL A 120 -1.98 5.10 -18.44
N LEU A 121 -3.30 5.17 -18.27
CA LEU A 121 -4.16 6.00 -19.11
C LEU A 121 -4.22 7.45 -18.63
N TYR A 122 -4.16 7.68 -17.32
CA TYR A 122 -4.36 9.00 -16.69
C TYR A 122 -3.30 9.32 -15.63
N PRO A 123 -1.99 9.13 -15.91
CA PRO A 123 -0.94 9.26 -14.89
C PRO A 123 -0.73 10.69 -14.38
N ASN A 124 -1.21 11.68 -15.14
CA ASN A 124 -1.03 13.11 -14.86
C ASN A 124 -2.29 13.78 -14.28
N ASN A 125 -3.34 13.01 -13.97
CA ASN A 125 -4.53 13.61 -13.39
C ASN A 125 -4.20 14.23 -12.04
N ASN A 126 -4.88 15.35 -11.74
CA ASN A 126 -4.80 15.96 -10.42
C ASN A 126 -5.87 15.36 -9.52
N PHE A 127 -5.46 14.83 -8.37
CA PHE A 127 -6.37 14.20 -7.41
C PHE A 127 -6.42 15.00 -6.11
N TYR A 128 -7.60 15.06 -5.50
CA TYR A 128 -7.72 15.35 -4.07
C TYR A 128 -7.30 14.09 -3.32
N THR A 129 -6.33 14.19 -2.42
CA THR A 129 -5.75 13.01 -1.79
C THR A 129 -5.57 13.16 -0.30
N LEU A 130 -5.64 12.02 0.39
CA LEU A 130 -5.27 11.92 1.80
C LEU A 130 -3.86 12.46 2.04
N THR A 131 -2.92 12.15 1.14
CA THR A 131 -1.55 12.67 1.19
C THR A 131 -1.51 14.18 1.28
N LYS A 132 -2.19 14.88 0.36
CA LYS A 132 -2.22 16.36 0.32
C LYS A 132 -2.89 16.93 1.58
N ALA A 133 -3.96 16.28 2.05
CA ALA A 133 -4.65 16.70 3.27
C ALA A 133 -3.75 16.56 4.51
N VAL A 134 -3.12 15.41 4.70
CA VAL A 134 -2.23 15.15 5.85
C VAL A 134 -1.02 16.07 5.86
N THR A 135 -0.43 16.35 4.70
CA THR A 135 0.78 17.17 4.61
C THR A 135 0.49 18.67 4.43
N GLU A 136 -0.78 19.06 4.45
CA GLU A 136 -1.21 20.44 4.19
C GLU A 136 -0.63 20.99 2.87
N GLY A 137 -0.54 20.12 1.86
CA GLY A 137 0.04 20.43 0.55
C GLY A 137 1.58 20.50 0.53
N ASN A 138 2.26 20.24 1.65
CA ASN A 138 3.73 20.19 1.65
C ASN A 138 4.24 18.82 1.20
N GLU A 139 4.44 18.67 -0.09
CA GLU A 139 4.89 17.43 -0.71
C GLU A 139 6.19 16.86 -0.12
N ARG A 140 7.06 17.71 0.47
CA ARG A 140 8.32 17.28 1.11
C ARG A 140 8.08 16.40 2.34
N ASN A 141 6.89 16.42 2.91
CA ASN A 141 6.50 15.60 4.05
C ASN A 141 5.82 14.30 3.62
N ALA A 142 5.71 14.04 2.31
CA ALA A 142 5.14 12.84 1.74
C ALA A 142 6.21 11.99 1.07
N THR A 143 6.31 10.72 1.49
CA THR A 143 7.31 9.79 0.98
C THR A 143 6.68 8.45 0.61
N LEU A 144 6.99 7.99 -0.61
CA LEU A 144 6.72 6.63 -1.07
C LEU A 144 7.99 5.80 -0.98
N LEU A 145 7.89 4.64 -0.35
CA LEU A 145 8.96 3.66 -0.25
C LEU A 145 8.50 2.37 -0.96
N THR A 146 9.25 1.94 -1.95
CA THR A 146 8.94 0.75 -2.75
C THR A 146 10.20 0.06 -3.24
N VAL A 147 10.14 -1.24 -3.46
CA VAL A 147 11.23 -2.03 -4.03
C VAL A 147 11.16 -2.10 -5.56
N ASP A 148 10.16 -1.48 -6.16
CA ASP A 148 9.98 -1.38 -7.60
C ASP A 148 10.69 -0.17 -8.20
N LYS A 149 10.84 -0.17 -9.52
CA LYS A 149 11.27 1.01 -10.27
C LYS A 149 10.11 2.00 -10.38
N GLU A 150 10.42 3.29 -10.42
CA GLU A 150 9.41 4.34 -10.59
C GLU A 150 8.58 4.22 -11.89
N VAL A 151 9.20 3.67 -12.94
CA VAL A 151 8.49 3.42 -14.21
C VAL A 151 7.51 2.27 -14.16
N THR A 152 7.59 1.39 -13.15
CA THR A 152 6.63 0.29 -12.98
C THR A 152 5.26 0.88 -12.66
N TRP A 153 4.27 0.64 -13.52
CA TRP A 153 2.93 1.23 -13.41
C TRP A 153 2.91 2.77 -13.36
N ASN A 154 3.89 3.45 -13.96
CA ASN A 154 4.05 4.90 -13.88
C ASN A 154 4.04 5.43 -12.44
N GLN A 155 4.50 4.63 -11.49
CA GLN A 155 4.41 4.91 -10.06
C GLN A 155 5.01 6.27 -9.67
N GLY A 156 6.09 6.68 -10.34
CA GLY A 156 6.69 8.00 -10.11
C GLY A 156 5.77 9.16 -10.49
N MET A 157 5.04 9.05 -11.61
CA MET A 157 4.09 10.07 -12.05
C MET A 157 2.85 10.11 -11.16
N VAL A 158 2.32 8.93 -10.84
CA VAL A 158 1.15 8.77 -9.94
C VAL A 158 1.46 9.31 -8.54
N ALA A 159 2.63 9.03 -8.00
CA ALA A 159 3.05 9.56 -6.70
C ALA A 159 3.04 11.08 -6.69
N LYS A 160 3.57 11.74 -7.72
CA LYS A 160 3.51 13.21 -7.87
C LYS A 160 2.06 13.71 -7.95
N ALA A 161 1.21 13.04 -8.73
CA ALA A 161 -0.21 13.38 -8.84
C ALA A 161 -0.92 13.29 -7.48
N PHE A 162 -0.48 12.39 -6.61
CA PHE A 162 -0.99 12.26 -5.24
C PHE A 162 -0.38 13.27 -4.23
N GLY A 163 0.61 14.07 -4.63
CA GLY A 163 1.29 15.01 -3.74
C GLY A 163 2.44 14.38 -2.95
N ILE A 164 3.01 13.28 -3.43
CA ILE A 164 4.18 12.63 -2.84
C ILE A 164 5.44 13.19 -3.49
N GLY A 165 6.21 13.98 -2.72
CA GLY A 165 7.39 14.66 -3.23
C GLY A 165 8.68 13.85 -3.19
N THR A 166 8.73 12.76 -2.44
CA THR A 166 9.93 11.92 -2.30
C THR A 166 9.60 10.46 -2.58
N ILE A 167 10.44 9.81 -3.39
CA ILE A 167 10.28 8.39 -3.72
C ILE A 167 11.61 7.67 -3.47
N PHE A 168 11.57 6.63 -2.65
CA PHE A 168 12.65 5.66 -2.51
C PHE A 168 12.24 4.41 -3.29
N SER A 169 12.82 4.23 -4.47
CA SER A 169 12.55 3.15 -5.40
C SER A 169 13.67 2.11 -5.40
N LYS A 170 13.64 1.17 -6.33
CA LYS A 170 14.56 0.03 -6.41
C LYS A 170 16.02 0.39 -6.12
N ASP A 171 16.52 1.46 -6.73
CA ASP A 171 17.95 1.81 -6.68
C ASP A 171 18.34 2.52 -5.36
N SER A 172 17.37 2.76 -4.50
CA SER A 172 17.58 3.33 -3.16
C SER A 172 17.97 2.28 -2.11
N TRP A 173 17.97 1.00 -2.46
CA TRP A 173 18.12 -0.14 -1.53
C TRP A 173 19.32 -1.00 -1.85
N VAL A 174 19.94 -1.57 -0.81
CA VAL A 174 20.92 -2.64 -0.95
C VAL A 174 20.18 -3.97 -1.11
N LEU A 175 20.43 -4.68 -2.20
CA LEU A 175 19.78 -5.96 -2.52
C LEU A 175 20.48 -7.12 -1.80
N ASP A 176 20.34 -7.20 -0.48
CA ASP A 176 20.93 -8.21 0.41
C ASP A 176 20.01 -9.42 0.63
N GLU A 177 18.69 -9.25 0.53
CA GLU A 177 17.71 -10.36 0.51
C GLU A 177 17.01 -10.38 -0.85
N LYS A 178 16.98 -11.53 -1.54
CA LYS A 178 16.34 -11.67 -2.85
C LYS A 178 15.15 -12.60 -2.75
N VAL A 179 13.95 -12.07 -3.03
CA VAL A 179 12.69 -12.84 -2.96
C VAL A 179 11.93 -12.82 -4.28
N GLY A 180 11.06 -13.84 -4.42
CA GLY A 180 10.18 -13.99 -5.58
C GLY A 180 10.92 -14.28 -6.89
N SER A 181 10.15 -14.52 -7.95
CA SER A 181 10.67 -14.85 -9.29
C SER A 181 11.51 -13.72 -9.89
N ARG A 182 11.20 -12.47 -9.55
CA ARG A 182 11.91 -11.27 -10.05
C ARG A 182 13.13 -10.90 -9.22
N LYS A 183 13.45 -11.67 -8.17
CA LYS A 183 14.62 -11.45 -7.28
C LYS A 183 14.71 -10.01 -6.77
N LYS A 184 13.59 -9.47 -6.28
CA LYS A 184 13.53 -8.15 -5.65
C LYS A 184 13.96 -8.23 -4.19
N LEU A 185 14.15 -7.07 -3.57
CA LEU A 185 14.46 -6.98 -2.15
C LEU A 185 13.33 -7.55 -1.30
N GLY A 186 13.66 -8.37 -0.31
CA GLY A 186 12.70 -8.94 0.62
C GLY A 186 12.18 -7.91 1.62
N ASP A 187 10.91 -8.07 2.04
CA ASP A 187 10.23 -7.09 2.88
C ASP A 187 10.91 -6.89 4.24
N VAL A 188 11.51 -7.95 4.81
CA VAL A 188 12.24 -7.84 6.08
C VAL A 188 13.45 -6.92 5.94
N SER A 189 14.27 -7.10 4.92
CA SER A 189 15.39 -6.19 4.67
C SER A 189 14.90 -4.80 4.24
N PHE A 190 13.87 -4.71 3.42
CA PHE A 190 13.24 -3.45 3.04
C PHE A 190 12.83 -2.61 4.27
N MET A 191 12.13 -3.20 5.23
CA MET A 191 11.71 -2.48 6.44
C MET A 191 12.89 -2.13 7.35
N LYS A 192 13.89 -3.03 7.51
CA LYS A 192 15.12 -2.70 8.25
C LYS A 192 15.86 -1.50 7.64
N GLN A 193 16.07 -1.50 6.33
CA GLN A 193 16.74 -0.42 5.63
C GLN A 193 15.91 0.88 5.68
N SER A 194 14.58 0.78 5.65
CA SER A 194 13.69 1.94 5.80
C SER A 194 13.83 2.56 7.18
N VAL A 195 13.80 1.76 8.25
CA VAL A 195 14.02 2.22 9.62
C VAL A 195 15.36 2.95 9.75
N GLU A 196 16.43 2.38 9.22
CA GLU A 196 17.75 3.01 9.25
C GLU A 196 17.79 4.35 8.47
N LYS A 197 17.07 4.44 7.34
CA LYS A 197 16.95 5.70 6.60
C LYS A 197 16.16 6.76 7.38
N ILE A 198 15.13 6.37 8.12
CA ILE A 198 14.35 7.29 8.97
C ILE A 198 15.25 7.77 10.14
N LYS A 199 15.93 6.86 10.83
CA LYS A 199 16.86 7.19 11.93
C LYS A 199 17.96 8.18 11.50
N LYS A 200 18.47 8.02 10.29
CA LYS A 200 19.49 8.91 9.70
C LYS A 200 18.91 10.16 9.05
N ASN A 201 17.62 10.40 9.18
CA ASN A 201 16.88 11.50 8.55
C ASN A 201 17.05 11.59 7.01
N VAL A 202 17.33 10.46 6.36
CA VAL A 202 17.34 10.31 4.91
C VAL A 202 15.89 10.22 4.39
N VAL A 203 15.05 9.41 5.07
CA VAL A 203 13.59 9.50 4.97
C VAL A 203 13.14 10.47 6.04
N ARG A 204 12.56 11.57 5.59
CA ARG A 204 12.10 12.61 6.51
C ARG A 204 10.84 12.13 7.24
N MET A 205 10.84 12.27 8.54
CA MET A 205 9.68 12.08 9.39
C MET A 205 9.77 13.11 10.53
N SER A 206 9.25 14.31 10.28
CA SER A 206 9.13 15.38 11.26
C SER A 206 8.08 14.99 12.33
N PRO A 207 7.93 15.72 13.43
CA PRO A 207 6.97 15.34 14.48
C PRO A 207 5.51 15.33 14.02
N ASN A 208 5.17 16.04 12.95
CA ASN A 208 3.76 16.20 12.50
C ASN A 208 3.66 16.30 10.98
N ASN A 209 2.45 16.02 10.47
CA ASN A 209 2.03 16.21 9.08
C ASN A 209 2.90 15.45 8.08
N ASN A 210 3.24 14.20 8.41
CA ASN A 210 3.96 13.33 7.50
C ASN A 210 3.01 12.27 6.93
N TYR A 211 3.24 11.94 5.67
CA TYR A 211 2.65 10.79 5.01
C TYR A 211 3.74 9.86 4.50
N LEU A 212 3.81 8.66 5.02
CA LEU A 212 4.72 7.62 4.56
C LEU A 212 3.91 6.45 4.01
N GLN A 213 4.21 6.02 2.80
CA GLN A 213 3.57 4.86 2.19
C GLN A 213 4.62 3.83 1.83
N PHE A 214 4.50 2.65 2.43
CA PHE A 214 5.30 1.48 2.11
C PHE A 214 4.51 0.57 1.17
N VAL A 215 5.14 0.12 0.09
CA VAL A 215 4.57 -0.87 -0.81
C VAL A 215 5.46 -2.10 -0.78
N THR A 216 4.97 -3.18 -0.17
CA THR A 216 5.71 -4.44 -0.04
C THR A 216 5.68 -5.25 -1.33
N TYR A 217 6.51 -6.28 -1.41
CA TYR A 217 6.59 -7.12 -2.60
C TYR A 217 6.61 -8.62 -2.32
N SER A 218 7.09 -9.05 -1.16
CA SER A 218 7.38 -10.46 -0.90
C SER A 218 6.16 -11.37 -1.06
N GLY A 219 4.97 -10.85 -0.77
CA GLY A 219 3.69 -11.53 -0.99
C GLY A 219 3.29 -11.75 -2.44
N HIS A 220 4.11 -11.31 -3.43
CA HIS A 220 3.77 -11.48 -4.84
C HIS A 220 3.81 -12.95 -5.27
N ASN A 221 2.75 -13.40 -5.95
CA ASN A 221 2.69 -14.76 -6.51
C ASN A 221 3.97 -15.08 -7.33
N PRO A 222 4.55 -16.27 -7.22
CA PRO A 222 4.06 -17.53 -6.64
C PRO A 222 4.37 -17.76 -5.14
N PHE A 223 4.59 -16.73 -4.34
CA PHE A 223 4.82 -16.78 -2.89
C PHE A 223 6.14 -17.49 -2.47
N LYS A 224 7.10 -17.59 -3.37
CA LYS A 224 8.35 -18.30 -3.14
C LYS A 224 9.32 -17.49 -2.30
N LEU A 225 9.65 -18.02 -1.13
CA LEU A 225 10.64 -17.49 -0.22
C LEU A 225 11.86 -18.43 -0.19
N PRO A 226 13.10 -17.92 -0.37
CA PRO A 226 14.30 -18.73 -0.20
C PRO A 226 14.33 -19.42 1.17
N GLU A 227 14.77 -20.65 1.24
CA GLU A 227 14.78 -21.45 2.48
C GLU A 227 15.51 -20.73 3.63
N ALA A 228 16.63 -20.08 3.33
CA ALA A 228 17.37 -19.30 4.32
C ALA A 228 16.59 -18.12 4.97
N LEU A 229 15.51 -17.67 4.35
CA LEU A 229 14.65 -16.61 4.86
C LEU A 229 13.38 -17.15 5.55
N GLN A 230 13.09 -18.44 5.40
CA GLN A 230 11.93 -19.08 6.01
C GLN A 230 12.15 -19.26 7.52
N GLN A 231 11.24 -18.76 8.31
CA GLN A 231 11.30 -18.85 9.78
C GLN A 231 10.29 -19.84 10.35
N ILE A 232 9.38 -20.29 9.50
CA ILE A 232 8.32 -21.22 9.85
C ILE A 232 8.26 -22.32 8.77
N HIS A 233 8.12 -23.56 9.21
CA HIS A 233 8.02 -24.72 8.32
C HIS A 233 6.81 -25.56 8.75
N PHE A 234 6.08 -26.08 7.76
CA PHE A 234 4.90 -26.92 7.96
C PHE A 234 5.18 -28.34 7.49
N LYS A 235 4.82 -29.33 8.32
CA LYS A 235 5.08 -30.76 8.07
C LYS A 235 3.87 -31.49 7.52
N GLY A 236 2.67 -30.94 7.70
CA GLY A 236 1.42 -31.51 7.22
C GLY A 236 1.33 -31.58 5.69
N ASP A 237 0.40 -32.36 5.21
CA ASP A 237 0.12 -32.50 3.77
C ASP A 237 -0.73 -31.34 3.28
N TYR A 238 -0.07 -30.20 3.05
CA TYR A 238 -0.67 -29.00 2.47
C TYR A 238 -0.27 -28.88 1.01
N PRO A 239 -1.16 -28.38 0.13
CA PRO A 239 -0.77 -27.99 -1.22
C PRO A 239 0.46 -27.05 -1.17
N GLU A 240 1.41 -27.27 -2.07
CA GLU A 240 2.67 -26.49 -2.09
C GLU A 240 2.42 -24.98 -2.05
N ARG A 241 1.49 -24.49 -2.89
CA ARG A 241 1.15 -23.07 -2.94
C ARG A 241 0.59 -22.52 -1.62
N MET A 242 -0.18 -23.32 -0.88
CA MET A 242 -0.70 -22.94 0.43
C MET A 242 0.43 -22.85 1.46
N ARG A 243 1.33 -23.81 1.45
CA ARG A 243 2.51 -23.82 2.33
C ARG A 243 3.40 -22.61 2.07
N ASP A 244 3.67 -22.33 0.80
CA ASP A 244 4.46 -21.16 0.38
C ASP A 244 3.80 -19.86 0.83
N TYR A 245 2.47 -19.76 0.68
CA TYR A 245 1.71 -18.58 1.10
C TYR A 245 1.76 -18.36 2.62
N MET A 246 1.54 -19.42 3.41
CA MET A 246 1.62 -19.32 4.88
C MET A 246 3.01 -18.89 5.35
N THR A 247 4.06 -19.45 4.72
CA THR A 247 5.46 -19.09 5.01
C THR A 247 5.73 -17.62 4.65
N MET A 248 5.22 -17.20 3.51
CA MET A 248 5.36 -15.82 3.05
C MET A 248 4.59 -14.83 3.93
N ALA A 249 3.37 -15.16 4.33
CA ALA A 249 2.57 -14.33 5.23
C ALA A 249 3.30 -14.10 6.57
N HIS A 250 3.94 -15.15 7.12
CA HIS A 250 4.74 -15.04 8.33
C HIS A 250 5.98 -14.13 8.15
N TYR A 251 6.64 -14.21 6.99
CA TYR A 251 7.76 -13.34 6.67
C TYR A 251 7.34 -11.87 6.51
N THR A 252 6.20 -11.61 5.85
CA THR A 252 5.63 -10.26 5.72
C THR A 252 5.19 -9.71 7.07
N ASP A 253 4.58 -10.53 7.92
CA ASP A 253 4.22 -10.15 9.30
C ASP A 253 5.43 -9.69 10.11
N LYS A 254 6.56 -10.39 10.00
CA LYS A 254 7.82 -9.96 10.63
C LYS A 254 8.29 -8.61 10.10
N ALA A 255 8.17 -8.37 8.80
CA ALA A 255 8.53 -7.10 8.21
C ALA A 255 7.66 -5.96 8.78
N ILE A 256 6.35 -6.19 8.92
CA ILE A 256 5.41 -5.27 9.56
C ILE A 256 5.81 -5.01 11.01
N GLY A 257 6.15 -6.06 11.76
CA GLY A 257 6.63 -5.93 13.14
C GLY A 257 7.83 -4.97 13.26
N ILE A 258 8.82 -5.09 12.39
CA ILE A 258 10.03 -4.23 12.40
C ILE A 258 9.69 -2.74 12.29
N ILE A 259 8.84 -2.37 11.35
CA ILE A 259 8.49 -0.96 11.17
C ILE A 259 7.57 -0.45 12.29
N VAL A 260 6.60 -1.25 12.71
CA VAL A 260 5.67 -0.88 13.78
C VAL A 260 6.38 -0.73 15.12
N ASP A 261 7.28 -1.65 15.47
CA ASP A 261 8.05 -1.56 16.70
C ASP A 261 8.94 -0.30 16.72
N TYR A 262 9.52 0.04 15.57
CA TYR A 262 10.25 1.29 15.44
C TYR A 262 9.33 2.51 15.63
N LEU A 263 8.18 2.53 14.99
CA LEU A 263 7.22 3.63 15.14
C LEU A 263 6.77 3.78 16.59
N LYS A 264 6.49 2.68 17.28
CA LYS A 264 6.14 2.66 18.71
C LYS A 264 7.26 3.24 19.62
N SER A 265 8.50 3.14 19.20
CA SER A 265 9.64 3.70 19.93
C SER A 265 9.83 5.22 19.76
N ARG A 266 9.09 5.83 18.84
CA ARG A 266 9.17 7.26 18.57
C ARG A 266 8.31 8.10 19.52
N PRO A 267 8.74 9.30 19.89
CA PRO A 267 7.98 10.18 20.78
C PRO A 267 6.68 10.71 20.15
N ASP A 268 6.57 10.67 18.82
CA ASP A 268 5.42 11.12 18.05
C ASP A 268 4.46 9.97 17.66
N TYR A 269 4.63 8.78 18.24
CA TYR A 269 3.79 7.63 17.94
C TYR A 269 2.31 7.85 18.27
N GLU A 270 2.00 8.52 19.37
CA GLU A 270 0.63 8.83 19.78
C GLU A 270 -0.12 9.71 18.76
N ASN A 271 0.65 10.48 17.95
CA ASN A 271 0.12 11.30 16.86
C ASN A 271 0.22 10.60 15.49
N THR A 272 0.47 9.29 15.47
CA THR A 272 0.70 8.54 14.23
C THR A 272 -0.40 7.51 14.01
N LEU A 273 -1.15 7.66 12.93
CA LEU A 273 -2.05 6.63 12.42
C LEU A 273 -1.26 5.63 11.57
N VAL A 274 -1.28 4.36 11.94
CA VAL A 274 -0.70 3.27 11.15
C VAL A 274 -1.81 2.49 10.48
N VAL A 275 -1.78 2.44 9.15
CA VAL A 275 -2.74 1.71 8.32
C VAL A 275 -2.02 0.51 7.68
N ILE A 276 -2.53 -0.69 7.91
CA ILE A 276 -2.02 -1.94 7.31
C ILE A 276 -3.13 -2.50 6.43
N THR A 277 -2.86 -2.71 5.14
CA THR A 277 -3.88 -3.14 4.18
C THR A 277 -3.29 -4.00 3.06
#